data_519cd8f94abf4fafa5ff1a57d19df41b
#
_entry.id   519cd8f94abf4fafa5ff1a57d19df41b
#
_cell.length_a   1.000
_cell.length_b   1.000
_cell.length_c   1.000
_cell.angle_alpha   90.00
_cell.angle_beta   90.00
_cell.angle_gamma   90.00
#
_symmetry.space_group_name_H-M   'P 1'
#
loop_
_entity.id
_entity.type
_entity.pdbx_description
1 polymer ?
#
loop_
_entity_poly.entity_id
_entity_poly.type
_entity_poly.pdbx_seq_one_letter_code
_entity_poly.pdbx_strand_id
1 'polypeptide(L)'
;MSKITGFEETEQIPDKVQQLYRGVMELILEGADIRTLKVSDITRKAGIGKGTAYDYFDTREEIIVSAILHAMVCIQQEVEVELARRTSFFDQMEYLLEVLEEKMAERECFLHFIHLLTDTSICGLKLQERIKEAGQENYTLVTMLLNMIRAGMERGELRTDLPIGYLCYAVSSQIVCFMASVSFPDIGRITAEELKPYARGQMRENYGCRSY
;
A
#
# COMPACT_ATOMS: atom_id res chain seq x y z
N MET A 1 -25.89 -0.67 -13.75
CA MET A 1 -25.35 -0.17 -12.48
C MET A 1 -23.85 0.08 -12.66
N SER A 2 -23.32 1.15 -12.13
CA SER A 2 -21.86 1.39 -12.16
C SER A 2 -21.18 0.26 -11.39
N LYS A 3 -20.19 -0.38 -11.96
CA LYS A 3 -19.48 -1.52 -11.37
C LYS A 3 -18.58 -0.97 -10.27
N ILE A 4 -18.77 -1.41 -9.04
CA ILE A 4 -17.92 -1.00 -7.91
C ILE A 4 -16.53 -1.59 -8.12
N THR A 5 -15.50 -0.74 -8.04
CA THR A 5 -14.13 -1.08 -8.42
C THR A 5 -13.15 -1.16 -7.25
N GLY A 6 -13.48 -0.51 -6.12
CA GLY A 6 -12.61 -0.34 -4.95
C GLY A 6 -11.83 0.99 -4.95
N PHE A 7 -11.97 1.80 -6.01
CA PHE A 7 -11.32 3.12 -6.11
C PHE A 7 -12.24 4.29 -5.78
N GLU A 8 -13.51 4.02 -5.49
CA GLU A 8 -14.48 5.03 -5.11
C GLU A 8 -14.14 5.63 -3.74
N GLU A 9 -14.49 6.92 -3.57
CA GLU A 9 -14.45 7.56 -2.26
C GLU A 9 -15.41 6.86 -1.30
N THR A 10 -15.04 6.76 -0.03
CA THR A 10 -15.79 5.99 0.98
C THR A 10 -17.25 6.41 1.08
N GLU A 11 -17.53 7.72 0.95
CA GLU A 11 -18.90 8.28 1.00
C GLU A 11 -19.77 7.86 -0.19
N GLN A 12 -19.17 7.44 -1.30
CA GLN A 12 -19.87 7.00 -2.51
C GLN A 12 -20.18 5.49 -2.49
N ILE A 13 -19.58 4.74 -1.55
CA ILE A 13 -19.72 3.30 -1.43
C ILE A 13 -20.96 2.98 -0.58
N PRO A 14 -21.91 2.16 -1.09
CA PRO A 14 -23.07 1.72 -0.32
C PRO A 14 -22.67 1.03 1.00
N ASP A 15 -23.42 1.26 2.07
CA ASP A 15 -23.16 0.67 3.41
C ASP A 15 -22.93 -0.85 3.37
N LYS A 16 -23.69 -1.56 2.53
CA LYS A 16 -23.58 -3.02 2.38
C LYS A 16 -22.24 -3.43 1.77
N VAL A 17 -21.71 -2.62 0.86
CA VAL A 17 -20.40 -2.85 0.26
C VAL A 17 -19.29 -2.54 1.25
N GLN A 18 -19.42 -1.47 2.04
CA GLN A 18 -18.48 -1.17 3.12
C GLN A 18 -18.44 -2.30 4.17
N GLN A 19 -19.61 -2.89 4.51
CA GLN A 19 -19.67 -4.07 5.38
C GLN A 19 -18.93 -5.27 4.79
N LEU A 20 -19.09 -5.53 3.47
CA LEU A 20 -18.36 -6.59 2.77
C LEU A 20 -16.85 -6.34 2.81
N TYR A 21 -16.40 -5.13 2.51
CA TYR A 21 -15.00 -4.76 2.53
C TYR A 21 -14.37 -4.96 3.90
N ARG A 22 -15.06 -4.50 4.95
CA ARG A 22 -14.64 -4.74 6.34
C ARG A 22 -14.53 -6.23 6.64
N GLY A 23 -15.54 -7.02 6.26
CA GLY A 23 -15.54 -8.47 6.49
C GLY A 23 -14.40 -9.19 5.77
N VAL A 24 -14.04 -8.78 4.55
CA VAL A 24 -12.88 -9.31 3.82
C VAL A 24 -11.59 -8.97 4.56
N MET A 25 -11.39 -7.70 4.93
CA MET A 25 -10.16 -7.25 5.58
C MET A 25 -9.96 -7.90 6.95
N GLU A 26 -11.02 -8.03 7.75
CA GLU A 26 -10.98 -8.75 9.03
C GLU A 26 -10.57 -10.20 8.86
N LEU A 27 -11.13 -10.91 7.86
CA LEU A 27 -10.74 -12.31 7.57
C LEU A 27 -9.29 -12.43 7.15
N ILE A 28 -8.78 -11.50 6.33
CA ILE A 28 -7.36 -11.46 5.94
C ILE A 28 -6.48 -11.23 7.16
N LEU A 29 -6.83 -10.29 8.04
CA LEU A 29 -6.09 -10.02 9.28
C LEU A 29 -6.13 -11.21 10.27
N GLU A 30 -7.18 -12.04 10.22
CA GLU A 30 -7.30 -13.29 10.98
C GLU A 30 -6.51 -14.45 10.33
N GLY A 31 -5.76 -14.20 9.26
CA GLY A 31 -4.92 -15.20 8.56
C GLY A 31 -5.65 -16.05 7.53
N ALA A 32 -6.85 -15.66 7.07
CA ALA A 32 -7.56 -16.40 6.04
C ALA A 32 -6.81 -16.33 4.68
N ASP A 33 -6.62 -17.48 4.05
CA ASP A 33 -6.08 -17.55 2.69
C ASP A 33 -7.13 -17.06 1.68
N ILE A 34 -6.83 -15.94 1.01
CA ILE A 34 -7.72 -15.34 -0.01
C ILE A 34 -8.06 -16.29 -1.15
N ARG A 35 -7.20 -17.28 -1.46
CA ARG A 35 -7.42 -18.29 -2.52
C ARG A 35 -8.55 -19.23 -2.19
N THR A 36 -8.76 -19.51 -0.90
CA THR A 36 -9.77 -20.47 -0.40
C THR A 36 -10.97 -19.79 0.25
N LEU A 37 -10.91 -18.47 0.47
CA LEU A 37 -11.95 -17.68 1.12
C LEU A 37 -13.26 -17.74 0.33
N LYS A 38 -14.35 -18.16 0.97
CA LYS A 38 -15.67 -18.31 0.33
C LYS A 38 -16.55 -17.09 0.53
N VAL A 39 -17.43 -16.81 -0.44
CA VAL A 39 -18.45 -15.72 -0.30
C VAL A 39 -19.29 -15.93 0.98
N SER A 40 -19.58 -17.20 1.37
CA SER A 40 -20.29 -17.49 2.61
C SER A 40 -19.58 -17.02 3.87
N ASP A 41 -18.25 -17.05 3.87
CA ASP A 41 -17.46 -16.64 5.02
C ASP A 41 -17.39 -15.12 5.09
N ILE A 42 -17.19 -14.47 3.94
CA ILE A 42 -17.23 -13.00 3.80
C ILE A 42 -18.58 -12.45 4.25
N THR A 43 -19.68 -12.98 3.70
CA THR A 43 -21.04 -12.47 4.00
C THR A 43 -21.45 -12.73 5.44
N ARG A 44 -21.04 -13.86 6.04
CA ARG A 44 -21.24 -14.15 7.46
C ARG A 44 -20.47 -13.15 8.32
N LYS A 45 -19.22 -12.87 8.01
CA LYS A 45 -18.39 -11.90 8.72
C LYS A 45 -18.95 -10.48 8.59
N ALA A 46 -19.42 -10.11 7.41
CA ALA A 46 -20.05 -8.84 7.11
C ALA A 46 -21.47 -8.66 7.67
N GLY A 47 -22.10 -9.73 8.16
CA GLY A 47 -23.48 -9.70 8.66
C GLY A 47 -24.54 -9.45 7.59
N ILE A 48 -24.29 -9.87 6.32
CA ILE A 48 -25.21 -9.70 5.20
C ILE A 48 -25.53 -11.03 4.49
N GLY A 49 -26.57 -11.04 3.69
CA GLY A 49 -26.94 -12.21 2.88
C GLY A 49 -26.09 -12.35 1.62
N LYS A 50 -25.88 -13.60 1.13
CA LYS A 50 -25.18 -13.85 -0.13
C LYS A 50 -25.83 -13.15 -1.33
N GLY A 51 -27.16 -13.10 -1.37
CA GLY A 51 -27.90 -12.40 -2.44
C GLY A 51 -27.46 -10.94 -2.52
N THR A 52 -27.42 -10.25 -1.38
CA THR A 52 -26.98 -8.86 -1.29
C THR A 52 -25.54 -8.66 -1.82
N ALA A 53 -24.63 -9.59 -1.56
CA ALA A 53 -23.26 -9.50 -2.10
C ALA A 53 -23.27 -9.58 -3.64
N TYR A 54 -24.09 -10.47 -4.21
CA TYR A 54 -24.22 -10.63 -5.66
C TYR A 54 -25.05 -9.53 -6.35
N ASP A 55 -25.78 -8.69 -5.58
CA ASP A 55 -26.39 -7.47 -6.13
C ASP A 55 -25.35 -6.44 -6.56
N TYR A 56 -24.13 -6.48 -5.95
CA TYR A 56 -23.04 -5.53 -6.20
C TYR A 56 -21.86 -6.10 -6.98
N PHE A 57 -21.59 -7.41 -6.87
CA PHE A 57 -20.42 -8.07 -7.44
C PHE A 57 -20.79 -9.36 -8.16
N ASP A 58 -20.25 -9.58 -9.34
CA ASP A 58 -20.53 -10.78 -10.14
C ASP A 58 -19.75 -12.00 -9.62
N THR A 59 -18.59 -11.80 -9.01
CA THR A 59 -17.70 -12.89 -8.58
C THR A 59 -17.13 -12.65 -7.17
N ARG A 60 -16.71 -13.75 -6.53
CA ARG A 60 -15.97 -13.73 -5.27
C ARG A 60 -14.70 -12.88 -5.37
N GLU A 61 -13.97 -13.07 -6.45
CA GLU A 61 -12.72 -12.39 -6.73
C GLU A 61 -12.91 -10.87 -6.79
N GLU A 62 -14.01 -10.40 -7.35
CA GLU A 62 -14.34 -8.98 -7.39
C GLU A 62 -14.57 -8.41 -5.99
N ILE A 63 -15.26 -9.13 -5.11
CA ILE A 63 -15.44 -8.70 -3.72
C ILE A 63 -14.09 -8.53 -3.03
N ILE A 64 -13.23 -9.54 -3.13
CA ILE A 64 -11.93 -9.56 -2.45
C ILE A 64 -11.00 -8.47 -3.01
N VAL A 65 -10.87 -8.40 -4.34
CA VAL A 65 -9.98 -7.43 -5.00
C VAL A 65 -10.43 -6.01 -4.74
N SER A 66 -11.73 -5.72 -4.85
CA SER A 66 -12.25 -4.37 -4.57
C SER A 66 -12.07 -3.97 -3.10
N ALA A 67 -12.23 -4.91 -2.15
CA ALA A 67 -11.99 -4.64 -0.74
C ALA A 67 -10.51 -4.30 -0.45
N ILE A 68 -9.57 -5.05 -1.04
CA ILE A 68 -8.13 -4.82 -0.90
C ILE A 68 -7.75 -3.47 -1.52
N LEU A 69 -8.23 -3.18 -2.73
CA LEU A 69 -7.96 -1.90 -3.40
C LEU A 69 -8.51 -0.72 -2.60
N HIS A 70 -9.72 -0.83 -2.07
CA HIS A 70 -10.30 0.21 -1.24
C HIS A 70 -9.47 0.47 0.03
N ALA A 71 -9.03 -0.59 0.72
CA ALA A 71 -8.15 -0.46 1.87
C ALA A 71 -6.82 0.23 1.51
N MET A 72 -6.24 -0.10 0.35
CA MET A 72 -5.01 0.55 -0.14
C MET A 72 -5.24 2.05 -0.41
N VAL A 73 -6.37 2.41 -1.05
CA VAL A 73 -6.72 3.81 -1.33
C VAL A 73 -6.92 4.59 -0.03
N CYS A 74 -7.64 4.03 0.94
CA CYS A 74 -7.84 4.69 2.23
C CYS A 74 -6.50 4.96 2.96
N ILE A 75 -5.61 3.96 3.01
CA ILE A 75 -4.27 4.13 3.60
C ILE A 75 -3.48 5.20 2.85
N GLN A 76 -3.51 5.18 1.51
CA GLN A 76 -2.83 6.19 0.71
C GLN A 76 -3.33 7.59 1.01
N GLN A 77 -4.65 7.81 1.06
CA GLN A 77 -5.25 9.11 1.37
C GLN A 77 -4.86 9.62 2.76
N GLU A 78 -4.89 8.76 3.78
CA GLU A 78 -4.43 9.11 5.14
C GLU A 78 -2.96 9.54 5.13
N VAL A 79 -2.11 8.79 4.44
CA VAL A 79 -0.68 9.08 4.32
C VAL A 79 -0.45 10.38 3.54
N GLU A 80 -1.15 10.62 2.44
CA GLU A 80 -1.01 11.84 1.63
C GLU A 80 -1.36 13.12 2.43
N VAL A 81 -2.41 13.07 3.25
CA VAL A 81 -2.79 14.20 4.13
C VAL A 81 -1.66 14.55 5.10
N GLU A 82 -1.03 13.54 5.69
CA GLU A 82 0.08 13.75 6.61
C GLU A 82 1.38 14.15 5.91
N LEU A 83 1.64 13.64 4.70
CA LEU A 83 2.78 14.03 3.89
C LEU A 83 2.69 15.48 3.43
N ALA A 84 1.48 15.96 3.10
CA ALA A 84 1.26 17.35 2.71
C ALA A 84 1.60 18.38 3.80
N ARG A 85 1.61 17.97 5.07
CA ARG A 85 2.01 18.81 6.22
C ARG A 85 3.53 18.93 6.36
N ARG A 86 4.30 18.09 5.67
CA ARG A 86 5.76 18.04 5.73
C ARG A 86 6.36 18.72 4.51
N THR A 87 7.28 19.64 4.74
CA THR A 87 7.84 20.49 3.67
C THR A 87 9.07 19.90 3.00
N SER A 88 9.78 18.98 3.66
CA SER A 88 11.02 18.37 3.18
C SER A 88 10.79 16.93 2.69
N PHE A 89 11.45 16.54 1.61
CA PHE A 89 11.45 15.15 1.13
C PHE A 89 11.92 14.18 2.21
N PHE A 90 12.96 14.55 2.95
CA PHE A 90 13.52 13.67 3.98
C PHE A 90 12.60 13.50 5.19
N ASP A 91 11.84 14.55 5.57
CA ASP A 91 10.84 14.47 6.65
C ASP A 91 9.63 13.63 6.19
N GLN A 92 9.27 13.72 4.91
CA GLN A 92 8.24 12.87 4.31
C GLN A 92 8.66 11.40 4.32
N MET A 93 9.91 11.11 3.97
CA MET A 93 10.45 9.74 3.99
C MET A 93 10.55 9.18 5.41
N GLU A 94 10.93 10.00 6.39
CA GLU A 94 10.94 9.59 7.80
C GLU A 94 9.57 9.15 8.26
N TYR A 95 8.56 9.96 7.99
CA TYR A 95 7.17 9.61 8.31
C TYR A 95 6.71 8.32 7.62
N LEU A 96 7.06 8.13 6.34
CA LEU A 96 6.73 6.88 5.65
C LEU A 96 7.36 5.66 6.32
N LEU A 97 8.62 5.76 6.77
CA LEU A 97 9.27 4.67 7.49
C LEU A 97 8.60 4.40 8.85
N GLU A 98 8.14 5.44 9.55
CA GLU A 98 7.39 5.30 10.81
C GLU A 98 6.04 4.60 10.60
N VAL A 99 5.26 5.04 9.59
CA VAL A 99 3.98 4.41 9.25
C VAL A 99 4.18 2.94 8.84
N LEU A 100 5.22 2.67 8.04
CA LEU A 100 5.53 1.30 7.62
C LEU A 100 5.91 0.42 8.80
N GLU A 101 6.71 0.93 9.74
CA GLU A 101 7.07 0.18 10.95
C GLU A 101 5.83 -0.14 11.79
N GLU A 102 4.95 0.83 12.04
CA GLU A 102 3.71 0.64 12.79
C GLU A 102 2.81 -0.41 12.12
N LYS A 103 2.58 -0.28 10.80
CA LYS A 103 1.75 -1.22 10.05
C LYS A 103 2.39 -2.61 9.91
N MET A 104 3.73 -2.70 9.90
CA MET A 104 4.45 -3.97 9.80
C MET A 104 4.64 -4.66 11.15
N ALA A 105 4.53 -3.95 12.28
CA ALA A 105 4.54 -4.55 13.61
C ALA A 105 3.39 -5.54 13.82
N GLU A 106 2.30 -5.37 13.08
CA GLU A 106 1.27 -6.39 12.88
C GLU A 106 1.78 -7.42 11.86
N ARG A 107 2.63 -8.33 12.31
CA ARG A 107 3.51 -9.29 11.59
C ARG A 107 3.01 -9.91 10.28
N GLU A 108 1.74 -9.84 9.96
CA GLU A 108 1.15 -10.54 8.81
C GLU A 108 0.96 -9.64 7.58
N CYS A 109 0.93 -8.31 7.73
CA CYS A 109 0.62 -7.40 6.63
C CYS A 109 1.64 -7.42 5.48
N PHE A 110 2.95 -7.46 5.78
CA PHE A 110 3.97 -7.40 4.73
C PHE A 110 4.03 -8.68 3.89
N LEU A 111 4.02 -9.83 4.56
CA LEU A 111 4.02 -11.13 3.86
C LEU A 111 2.75 -11.29 3.03
N HIS A 112 1.60 -10.89 3.55
CA HIS A 112 0.35 -10.87 2.79
C HIS A 112 0.42 -9.91 1.59
N PHE A 113 1.00 -8.72 1.74
CA PHE A 113 1.18 -7.78 0.65
C PHE A 113 2.11 -8.32 -0.45
N ILE A 114 3.29 -8.83 -0.08
CA ILE A 114 4.21 -9.47 -1.05
C ILE A 114 3.56 -10.69 -1.69
N HIS A 115 2.85 -11.49 -0.91
CA HIS A 115 2.14 -12.65 -1.43
C HIS A 115 1.06 -12.25 -2.44
N LEU A 116 0.30 -11.19 -2.17
CA LEU A 116 -0.68 -10.64 -3.10
C LEU A 116 -0.06 -10.13 -4.40
N LEU A 117 1.09 -9.46 -4.33
CA LEU A 117 1.80 -8.95 -5.52
C LEU A 117 2.41 -10.07 -6.36
N THR A 118 2.71 -11.22 -5.77
CA THR A 118 3.33 -12.37 -6.45
C THR A 118 2.34 -13.53 -6.68
N ASP A 119 1.10 -13.40 -6.19
CA ASP A 119 0.08 -14.44 -6.31
C ASP A 119 -0.36 -14.59 -7.77
N THR A 120 -0.21 -15.81 -8.30
CA THR A 120 -0.65 -16.19 -9.65
C THR A 120 -2.05 -16.78 -9.69
N SER A 121 -2.79 -16.76 -8.58
CA SER A 121 -4.21 -17.14 -8.56
C SER A 121 -5.06 -16.14 -9.35
N ILE A 122 -6.29 -16.52 -9.67
CA ILE A 122 -7.24 -15.62 -10.36
C ILE A 122 -7.42 -14.31 -9.58
N CYS A 123 -7.44 -14.38 -8.26
CA CYS A 123 -7.57 -13.21 -7.41
C CYS A 123 -6.34 -12.31 -7.49
N GLY A 124 -5.13 -12.88 -7.40
CA GLY A 124 -3.87 -12.15 -7.52
C GLY A 124 -3.70 -11.50 -8.89
N LEU A 125 -4.00 -12.24 -9.98
CA LEU A 125 -3.92 -11.69 -11.34
C LEU A 125 -4.90 -10.52 -11.56
N LYS A 126 -6.14 -10.64 -11.08
CA LYS A 126 -7.12 -9.53 -11.13
C LYS A 126 -6.66 -8.32 -10.31
N LEU A 127 -6.07 -8.54 -9.15
CA LEU A 127 -5.53 -7.46 -8.32
C LEU A 127 -4.39 -6.73 -9.04
N GLN A 128 -3.44 -7.48 -9.62
CA GLN A 128 -2.32 -6.91 -10.40
C GLN A 128 -2.82 -6.10 -11.61
N GLU A 129 -3.81 -6.61 -12.34
CA GLU A 129 -4.44 -5.92 -13.46
C GLU A 129 -5.07 -4.59 -13.01
N ARG A 130 -5.86 -4.60 -11.94
CA ARG A 130 -6.49 -3.41 -11.38
C ARG A 130 -5.47 -2.38 -10.85
N ILE A 131 -4.41 -2.83 -10.17
CA ILE A 131 -3.33 -1.93 -9.73
C ILE A 131 -2.64 -1.28 -10.94
N LYS A 132 -2.45 -2.04 -12.03
CA LYS A 132 -1.87 -1.50 -13.26
C LYS A 132 -2.78 -0.47 -13.92
N GLU A 133 -4.08 -0.71 -13.98
CA GLU A 133 -5.07 0.25 -14.47
C GLU A 133 -5.08 1.52 -13.61
N ALA A 134 -5.08 1.37 -12.28
CA ALA A 134 -5.02 2.49 -11.33
C ALA A 134 -3.72 3.30 -11.45
N GLY A 135 -2.60 2.66 -11.76
CA GLY A 135 -1.33 3.34 -12.01
C GLY A 135 -1.38 4.30 -13.19
N GLN A 136 -2.25 4.05 -14.17
CA GLN A 136 -2.52 4.96 -15.29
C GLN A 136 -3.39 6.15 -14.86
N GLU A 137 -4.17 6.02 -13.78
CA GLU A 137 -5.07 7.03 -13.24
C GLU A 137 -4.52 7.79 -12.02
N ASN A 138 -3.22 7.65 -11.71
CA ASN A 138 -2.53 8.29 -10.58
C ASN A 138 -2.91 7.80 -9.16
N TYR A 139 -3.48 6.62 -9.02
CA TYR A 139 -3.89 6.05 -7.73
C TYR A 139 -2.93 4.96 -7.22
N THR A 140 -1.62 5.22 -7.18
CA THR A 140 -0.67 4.24 -6.65
C THR A 140 0.37 4.85 -5.73
N LEU A 141 0.86 4.04 -4.78
CA LEU A 141 2.01 4.40 -3.93
C LEU A 141 3.23 4.82 -4.74
N VAL A 142 3.41 4.24 -5.94
CA VAL A 142 4.52 4.61 -6.85
C VAL A 142 4.32 6.02 -7.37
N THR A 143 3.10 6.41 -7.73
CA THR A 143 2.80 7.77 -8.19
C THR A 143 2.99 8.79 -7.07
N MET A 144 2.54 8.46 -5.85
CA MET A 144 2.79 9.28 -4.67
C MET A 144 4.30 9.51 -4.46
N LEU A 145 5.10 8.44 -4.51
CA LEU A 145 6.54 8.53 -4.36
C LEU A 145 7.21 9.34 -5.48
N LEU A 146 6.78 9.17 -6.73
CA LEU A 146 7.25 9.98 -7.87
C LEU A 146 6.96 11.47 -7.68
N ASN A 147 5.79 11.81 -7.17
CA ASN A 147 5.42 13.20 -6.88
C ASN A 147 6.28 13.79 -5.74
N MET A 148 6.53 13.02 -4.68
CA MET A 148 7.44 13.43 -3.60
C MET A 148 8.86 13.67 -4.11
N ILE A 149 9.39 12.76 -4.94
CA ILE A 149 10.73 12.88 -5.54
C ILE A 149 10.79 14.12 -6.43
N ARG A 150 9.81 14.32 -7.31
CA ARG A 150 9.75 15.51 -8.20
C ARG A 150 9.76 16.79 -7.38
N ALA A 151 8.90 16.89 -6.38
CA ALA A 151 8.86 18.05 -5.49
C ALA A 151 10.18 18.26 -4.72
N GLY A 152 10.85 17.19 -4.28
CA GLY A 152 12.17 17.27 -3.65
C GLY A 152 13.26 17.74 -4.60
N MET A 153 13.22 17.34 -5.88
CA MET A 153 14.13 17.85 -6.92
C MET A 153 13.87 19.33 -7.19
N GLU A 154 12.61 19.76 -7.31
CA GLU A 154 12.23 21.16 -7.53
C GLU A 154 12.65 22.07 -6.38
N ARG A 155 12.62 21.58 -5.14
CA ARG A 155 13.10 22.31 -3.96
C ARG A 155 14.63 22.30 -3.79
N GLY A 156 15.36 21.58 -4.66
CA GLY A 156 16.79 21.43 -4.55
C GLY A 156 17.27 20.53 -3.41
N GLU A 157 16.42 19.71 -2.86
CA GLU A 157 16.74 18.74 -1.81
C GLU A 157 17.38 17.48 -2.39
N LEU A 158 16.92 17.07 -3.57
CA LEU A 158 17.39 15.89 -4.28
C LEU A 158 18.22 16.28 -5.51
N ARG A 159 19.17 15.43 -5.84
CA ARG A 159 20.04 15.57 -7.01
C ARG A 159 19.23 15.59 -8.29
N THR A 160 19.47 16.59 -9.13
CA THR A 160 18.83 16.76 -10.44
C THR A 160 19.65 16.17 -11.60
N ASP A 161 20.88 15.74 -11.34
CA ASP A 161 21.75 15.03 -12.30
C ASP A 161 21.40 13.53 -12.43
N LEU A 162 20.52 13.01 -11.54
CA LEU A 162 20.03 11.65 -11.60
C LEU A 162 18.66 11.59 -12.27
N PRO A 163 18.40 10.59 -13.14
CA PRO A 163 17.07 10.39 -13.71
C PRO A 163 16.03 10.11 -12.63
N ILE A 164 14.85 10.73 -12.70
CA ILE A 164 13.77 10.54 -11.73
C ILE A 164 13.36 9.07 -11.58
N GLY A 165 13.36 8.29 -12.67
CA GLY A 165 13.08 6.85 -12.63
C GLY A 165 14.10 6.07 -11.82
N TYR A 166 15.39 6.48 -11.86
CA TYR A 166 16.42 5.88 -11.02
C TYR A 166 16.20 6.22 -9.54
N LEU A 167 15.90 7.47 -9.22
CA LEU A 167 15.60 7.90 -7.85
C LEU A 167 14.38 7.13 -7.29
N CYS A 168 13.33 6.99 -8.10
CA CYS A 168 12.15 6.23 -7.73
C CYS A 168 12.51 4.77 -7.43
N TYR A 169 13.26 4.10 -8.31
CA TYR A 169 13.73 2.73 -8.10
C TYR A 169 14.57 2.61 -6.82
N ALA A 170 15.52 3.51 -6.63
CA ALA A 170 16.45 3.46 -5.51
C ALA A 170 15.73 3.68 -4.16
N VAL A 171 14.84 4.67 -4.08
CA VAL A 171 14.05 4.94 -2.87
C VAL A 171 13.07 3.80 -2.59
N SER A 172 12.38 3.27 -3.63
CA SER A 172 11.49 2.11 -3.49
C SER A 172 12.24 0.88 -2.98
N SER A 173 13.46 0.64 -3.48
CA SER A 173 14.29 -0.48 -3.01
C SER A 173 14.64 -0.35 -1.53
N GLN A 174 14.95 0.85 -1.05
CA GLN A 174 15.21 1.08 0.37
C GLN A 174 13.97 0.87 1.24
N ILE A 175 12.80 1.31 0.79
CA ILE A 175 11.53 1.06 1.47
C ILE A 175 11.27 -0.44 1.57
N VAL A 176 11.40 -1.20 0.48
CA VAL A 176 11.20 -2.65 0.48
C VAL A 176 12.20 -3.36 1.39
N CYS A 177 13.48 -2.97 1.36
CA CYS A 177 14.50 -3.53 2.26
C CYS A 177 14.21 -3.20 3.73
N PHE A 178 13.76 -1.99 4.03
CA PHE A 178 13.33 -1.60 5.37
C PHE A 178 12.16 -2.46 5.84
N MET A 179 11.10 -2.58 5.05
CA MET A 179 9.94 -3.42 5.35
C MET A 179 10.35 -4.88 5.60
N ALA A 180 11.24 -5.43 4.77
CA ALA A 180 11.75 -6.79 4.96
C ALA A 180 12.52 -6.94 6.28
N SER A 181 13.33 -5.94 6.66
CA SER A 181 14.10 -5.96 7.92
C SER A 181 13.20 -5.89 9.15
N VAL A 182 12.12 -5.09 9.09
CA VAL A 182 11.10 -5.03 10.16
C VAL A 182 10.36 -6.36 10.30
N SER A 183 10.02 -6.99 9.17
CA SER A 183 9.26 -8.25 9.16
C SER A 183 10.10 -9.47 9.55
N PHE A 184 11.41 -9.41 9.32
CA PHE A 184 12.36 -10.50 9.58
C PHE A 184 13.58 -10.02 10.39
N PRO A 185 13.39 -9.58 11.64
CA PRO A 185 14.48 -8.99 12.44
C PRO A 185 15.67 -9.95 12.68
N ASP A 186 15.41 -11.26 12.66
CA ASP A 186 16.45 -12.28 12.86
C ASP A 186 17.43 -12.40 11.69
N ILE A 187 17.05 -11.97 10.47
CA ILE A 187 17.91 -12.06 9.29
C ILE A 187 19.04 -11.02 9.37
N GLY A 188 18.71 -9.78 9.73
CA GLY A 188 19.68 -8.67 9.77
C GLY A 188 20.37 -8.47 11.10
N ARG A 189 19.86 -9.07 12.17
CA ARG A 189 20.30 -8.81 13.56
C ARG A 189 20.32 -7.32 13.93
N ILE A 190 19.42 -6.55 13.32
CA ILE A 190 19.24 -5.11 13.52
C ILE A 190 17.76 -4.83 13.67
N THR A 191 17.38 -4.03 14.65
CA THR A 191 15.99 -3.63 14.85
C THR A 191 15.60 -2.52 13.87
N ALA A 192 14.29 -2.32 13.68
CA ALA A 192 13.80 -1.21 12.87
C ALA A 192 14.26 0.16 13.41
N GLU A 193 14.26 0.32 14.72
CA GLU A 193 14.71 1.53 15.40
C GLU A 193 16.19 1.82 15.14
N GLU A 194 17.03 0.78 15.19
CA GLU A 194 18.46 0.89 14.86
C GLU A 194 18.69 1.14 13.36
N LEU A 195 17.83 0.61 12.48
CA LEU A 195 17.98 0.72 11.03
C LEU A 195 17.56 2.10 10.48
N LYS A 196 16.55 2.76 11.07
CA LYS A 196 16.02 4.05 10.60
C LYS A 196 17.09 5.13 10.42
N PRO A 197 18.01 5.39 11.37
CA PRO A 197 19.07 6.39 11.19
C PRO A 197 19.98 6.11 9.98
N TYR A 198 20.30 4.84 9.73
CA TYR A 198 21.12 4.43 8.59
C TYR A 198 20.35 4.61 7.26
N ALA A 199 19.09 4.19 7.19
CA ALA A 199 18.27 4.38 6.01
C ALA A 199 18.14 5.87 5.65
N ARG A 200 17.91 6.73 6.66
CA ARG A 200 17.85 8.19 6.49
C ARG A 200 19.18 8.77 6.04
N GLY A 201 20.28 8.39 6.71
CA GLY A 201 21.63 8.85 6.37
C GLY A 201 21.99 8.47 4.94
N GLN A 202 21.76 7.23 4.55
CA GLN A 202 22.05 6.71 3.22
C GLN A 202 21.24 7.44 2.13
N MET A 203 19.96 7.76 2.38
CA MET A 203 19.15 8.56 1.44
C MET A 203 19.73 9.96 1.26
N ARG A 204 20.13 10.64 2.34
CA ARG A 204 20.74 11.98 2.27
C ARG A 204 22.10 11.97 1.56
N GLU A 205 22.96 11.01 1.86
CA GLU A 205 24.28 10.90 1.27
C GLU A 205 24.23 10.56 -0.23
N ASN A 206 23.37 9.64 -0.61
CA ASN A 206 23.30 9.14 -1.99
C ASN A 206 22.46 10.02 -2.91
N TYR A 207 21.38 10.61 -2.43
CA TYR A 207 20.37 11.27 -3.25
C TYR A 207 20.17 12.75 -2.92
N GLY A 208 20.63 13.22 -1.75
CA GLY A 208 20.57 14.63 -1.38
C GLY A 208 21.51 15.50 -2.21
N CYS A 209 21.14 16.76 -2.44
CA CYS A 209 22.04 17.74 -2.99
C CYS A 209 23.21 17.96 -2.03
N ARG A 210 24.44 17.89 -2.54
CA ARG A 210 25.63 18.27 -1.75
C ARG A 210 25.64 19.79 -1.62
N SER A 211 25.51 20.28 -0.39
CA SER A 211 25.83 21.67 -0.09
C SER A 211 27.33 21.86 -0.33
N TYR A 212 27.68 22.67 -1.33
CA TYR A 212 29.05 23.13 -1.53
C TYR A 212 29.35 24.27 -0.57
#